data_e10bab8b701bb8763c2ee3ea8eface05
#
_entry.id   e10bab8b701bb8763c2ee3ea8eface05
#
_cell.length_a   1.000
_cell.length_b   1.000
_cell.length_c   1.000
_cell.angle_alpha   90.00
_cell.angle_beta   90.00
_cell.angle_gamma   90.00
#
_symmetry.space_group_name_H-M   'P 1'
#
loop_
_entity.id
_entity.type
_entity.pdbx_description
1 polymer ?
#
loop_
_entity_poly.entity_id
_entity_poly.type
_entity_poly.pdbx_seq_one_letter_code
_entity_poly.pdbx_strand_id
1 'polypeptide(L)'
;MTQQTPFPMNTWYVACTPDELTEKPLGRTICNKQLVFFRGDENRVAAVEDFCPHRGAPLSLGFVRDGKLVCGYHGLEMNCSGKCDSMPGQRVRGFPSNRAYPVEERHGFIWIWPGDPDKADADLIPELHWANNPDWAYGGGLYHIQCEYRLMIDNLMDLTHETYVHASSIGQPEIEEAAPETAVNGSEVITSREMENISAPPFWQAALRGNGLADDVPVDRWQICRFTXPSHVLIEVGVAHAGNGGAKAPADVRASSIVVDFIXPESDTSIWYFWGMARNFKPEDQALTDKIREGQGKIFEEDLEMLEAQQRNLLRYPDRQLLKLNIDGGGVQARRIIDRILKEEQAEQPQEATA
;
A
#
# COMPACT_ATOMS: atom_id res chain seq x y z
N MET A 1 -1.95 25.30 -19.38
CA MET A 1 -1.56 24.96 -18.01
C MET A 1 -1.42 23.45 -17.92
N THR A 2 -0.22 22.94 -17.81
CA THR A 2 0.00 21.50 -17.57
C THR A 2 -0.61 21.16 -16.22
N GLN A 3 -1.59 20.29 -16.21
CA GLN A 3 -2.23 19.85 -14.98
C GLN A 3 -1.17 19.12 -14.13
N GLN A 4 -0.95 19.65 -12.95
CA GLN A 4 0.08 19.09 -12.04
C GLN A 4 -0.38 17.71 -11.57
N THR A 5 0.43 16.70 -11.82
CA THR A 5 0.12 15.35 -11.36
C THR A 5 0.20 15.32 -9.84
N PRO A 6 -0.87 14.94 -9.14
CA PRO A 6 -0.85 14.99 -7.67
C PRO A 6 -0.09 13.84 -7.01
N PHE A 7 0.56 12.98 -7.78
CA PHE A 7 1.23 11.78 -7.26
C PHE A 7 2.71 11.78 -7.62
N PRO A 8 3.59 11.38 -6.71
CA PRO A 8 4.96 11.05 -7.12
C PRO A 8 4.94 9.94 -8.16
N MET A 9 5.62 10.15 -9.28
CA MET A 9 5.60 9.18 -10.39
C MET A 9 6.89 8.38 -10.49
N ASN A 10 8.05 8.97 -10.13
CA ASN A 10 9.32 8.26 -10.19
C ASN A 10 9.56 7.49 -8.90
N THR A 11 8.71 6.49 -8.66
CA THR A 11 8.74 5.69 -7.44
C THR A 11 7.94 4.40 -7.65
N TRP A 12 8.06 3.45 -6.73
CA TRP A 12 7.36 2.17 -6.80
C TRP A 12 6.08 2.20 -5.97
N TYR A 13 5.01 1.70 -6.56
CA TYR A 13 3.73 1.44 -5.88
C TYR A 13 3.39 -0.04 -6.00
N VAL A 14 2.68 -0.58 -5.03
CA VAL A 14 2.06 -1.90 -5.19
C VAL A 14 0.86 -1.76 -6.13
N ALA A 15 0.87 -2.51 -7.22
CA ALA A 15 -0.17 -2.46 -8.24
C ALA A 15 -1.24 -3.53 -8.03
N CYS A 16 -0.82 -4.71 -7.64
CA CYS A 16 -1.73 -5.85 -7.41
C CYS A 16 -0.94 -6.95 -6.68
N THR A 17 -1.67 -8.00 -6.29
CA THR A 17 -1.04 -9.19 -5.74
C THR A 17 -0.95 -10.26 -6.84
N PRO A 18 -0.01 -11.21 -6.74
CA PRO A 18 0.12 -12.25 -7.76
C PRO A 18 -1.15 -13.08 -7.99
N ASP A 19 -1.94 -13.30 -6.94
CA ASP A 19 -3.19 -14.08 -7.06
C ASP A 19 -4.30 -13.32 -7.77
N GLU A 20 -4.21 -11.98 -7.86
CA GLU A 20 -5.15 -11.21 -8.68
C GLU A 20 -4.83 -11.35 -10.18
N LEU A 21 -3.58 -11.67 -10.51
CA LEU A 21 -3.11 -11.72 -11.90
C LEU A 21 -2.98 -13.16 -12.35
N THR A 22 -4.08 -13.70 -12.85
CA THR A 22 -4.19 -15.06 -13.34
C THR A 22 -3.82 -15.11 -14.83
N GLU A 23 -4.40 -16.05 -15.56
CA GLU A 23 -4.24 -16.15 -17.02
C GLU A 23 -4.97 -15.01 -17.76
N LYS A 24 -5.87 -14.30 -17.08
CA LYS A 24 -6.59 -13.18 -17.68
C LYS A 24 -5.84 -11.86 -17.41
N PRO A 25 -5.88 -10.93 -18.36
CA PRO A 25 -5.32 -9.60 -18.09
C PRO A 25 -6.14 -8.87 -17.02
N LEU A 26 -5.46 -8.03 -16.26
CA LEU A 26 -6.06 -7.25 -15.18
C LEU A 26 -5.98 -5.76 -15.54
N GLY A 27 -7.12 -5.11 -15.75
CA GLY A 27 -7.18 -3.66 -15.91
C GLY A 27 -7.20 -2.99 -14.55
N ARG A 28 -6.38 -1.94 -14.38
CA ARG A 28 -6.35 -1.18 -13.12
C ARG A 28 -5.90 0.25 -13.40
N THR A 29 -6.63 1.20 -12.84
CA THR A 29 -6.23 2.60 -12.88
C THR A 29 -5.27 2.87 -11.73
N ILE A 30 -4.11 3.46 -12.03
CA ILE A 30 -3.07 3.80 -11.05
C ILE A 30 -2.58 5.21 -11.37
N CYS A 31 -2.65 6.11 -10.40
CA CYS A 31 -2.22 7.50 -10.56
C CYS A 31 -2.87 8.15 -11.80
N ASN A 32 -4.18 7.96 -11.94
CA ASN A 32 -4.99 8.46 -13.07
C ASN A 32 -4.64 7.83 -14.43
N LYS A 33 -3.77 6.81 -14.46
CA LYS A 33 -3.41 6.11 -15.71
C LYS A 33 -4.13 4.78 -15.78
N GLN A 34 -4.79 4.53 -16.90
CA GLN A 34 -5.48 3.25 -17.12
C GLN A 34 -4.49 2.26 -17.71
N LEU A 35 -4.18 1.22 -16.95
CA LEU A 35 -3.16 0.25 -17.27
C LEU A 35 -3.76 -1.14 -17.34
N VAL A 36 -3.10 -2.03 -18.09
CA VAL A 36 -3.43 -3.45 -18.11
C VAL A 36 -2.17 -4.24 -17.75
N PHE A 37 -2.33 -5.17 -16.81
CA PHE A 37 -1.29 -6.08 -16.37
C PHE A 37 -1.58 -7.46 -16.94
N PHE A 38 -0.53 -8.17 -17.38
CA PHE A 38 -0.70 -9.52 -17.89
C PHE A 38 0.59 -10.31 -17.71
N ARG A 39 0.46 -11.63 -17.72
CA ARG A 39 1.61 -12.53 -17.69
C ARG A 39 1.96 -12.93 -19.11
N GLY A 40 3.13 -12.48 -19.56
CA GLY A 40 3.62 -12.75 -20.90
C GLY A 40 4.55 -13.96 -20.95
N ASP A 41 5.51 -13.92 -21.86
CA ASP A 41 6.49 -14.99 -22.03
C ASP A 41 7.24 -15.28 -20.73
N GLU A 42 7.51 -16.54 -20.45
CA GLU A 42 8.21 -17.00 -19.25
C GLU A 42 7.51 -16.58 -17.97
N ASN A 43 6.18 -16.41 -18.03
CA ASN A 43 5.36 -15.98 -16.90
C ASN A 43 5.73 -14.60 -16.37
N ARG A 44 6.42 -13.79 -17.17
CA ARG A 44 6.86 -12.44 -16.78
C ARG A 44 5.67 -11.49 -16.74
N VAL A 45 5.54 -10.71 -15.66
CA VAL A 45 4.50 -9.70 -15.56
C VAL A 45 4.87 -8.49 -16.41
N ALA A 46 3.91 -7.96 -17.16
CA ALA A 46 4.04 -6.73 -17.94
C ALA A 46 2.88 -5.80 -17.65
N ALA A 47 3.11 -4.52 -17.81
CA ALA A 47 2.07 -3.49 -17.69
C ALA A 47 2.21 -2.52 -18.86
N VAL A 48 1.10 -2.30 -19.56
CA VAL A 48 1.06 -1.37 -20.68
C VAL A 48 -0.20 -0.51 -20.56
N GLU A 49 -0.26 0.58 -21.35
CA GLU A 49 -1.47 1.39 -21.44
C GLU A 49 -2.65 0.53 -21.86
N ASP A 50 -3.79 0.68 -21.19
CA ASP A 50 -4.99 -0.12 -21.46
C ASP A 50 -5.82 0.51 -22.60
N PHE A 51 -5.22 0.56 -23.79
CA PHE A 51 -5.78 1.25 -24.93
C PHE A 51 -5.30 0.58 -26.21
N CYS A 52 -6.20 -0.03 -26.95
CA CYS A 52 -5.83 -0.63 -28.25
C CYS A 52 -5.61 0.49 -29.28
N PRO A 53 -4.44 0.55 -29.92
CA PRO A 53 -4.15 1.65 -30.85
C PRO A 53 -5.04 1.65 -32.11
N HIS A 54 -5.78 0.58 -32.37
CA HIS A 54 -6.69 0.53 -33.51
C HIS A 54 -7.93 1.39 -33.29
N ARG A 55 -8.73 1.12 -32.25
CA ARG A 55 -9.99 1.82 -32.02
C ARG A 55 -10.21 2.19 -30.55
N GLY A 56 -9.17 2.11 -29.72
CA GLY A 56 -9.24 2.54 -28.32
C GLY A 56 -9.92 1.56 -27.37
N ALA A 57 -10.17 0.33 -27.79
CA ALA A 57 -10.79 -0.64 -26.89
C ALA A 57 -9.86 -0.93 -25.72
N PRO A 58 -10.39 -1.13 -24.50
CA PRO A 58 -9.55 -1.58 -23.40
C PRO A 58 -8.94 -2.95 -23.70
N LEU A 59 -7.63 -3.04 -23.66
CA LEU A 59 -6.91 -4.30 -23.85
C LEU A 59 -7.21 -5.29 -22.73
N SER A 60 -7.58 -4.78 -21.54
CA SER A 60 -7.96 -5.60 -20.40
C SER A 60 -9.23 -6.43 -20.65
N LEU A 61 -10.04 -6.06 -21.63
CA LEU A 61 -11.20 -6.86 -22.05
C LEU A 61 -10.84 -7.98 -22.99
N GLY A 62 -9.56 -8.10 -23.37
CA GLY A 62 -9.07 -9.14 -24.25
C GLY A 62 -8.59 -10.36 -23.46
N PHE A 63 -7.56 -11.02 -23.98
CA PHE A 63 -7.03 -12.24 -23.38
C PHE A 63 -5.55 -12.36 -23.70
N VAL A 64 -4.89 -13.35 -23.09
CA VAL A 64 -3.47 -13.62 -23.34
C VAL A 64 -3.38 -14.92 -24.15
N ARG A 65 -2.56 -14.90 -25.21
CA ARG A 65 -2.31 -16.07 -26.05
C ARG A 65 -0.84 -16.07 -26.44
N ASP A 66 -0.16 -17.17 -26.13
CA ASP A 66 1.27 -17.36 -26.47
C ASP A 66 2.13 -16.20 -25.94
N GLY A 67 1.86 -15.77 -24.69
CA GLY A 67 2.62 -14.73 -24.04
C GLY A 67 2.33 -13.31 -24.51
N LYS A 68 1.30 -13.12 -25.33
CA LYS A 68 0.93 -11.80 -25.88
C LYS A 68 -0.48 -11.42 -25.49
N LEU A 69 -0.69 -10.13 -25.32
CA LEU A 69 -1.98 -9.55 -25.00
C LEU A 69 -2.75 -9.37 -26.32
N VAL A 70 -3.94 -9.97 -26.41
CA VAL A 70 -4.76 -9.96 -27.62
C VAL A 70 -5.98 -9.09 -27.37
N CYS A 71 -6.14 -8.05 -28.20
CA CYS A 71 -7.31 -7.19 -28.14
C CYS A 71 -8.58 -7.97 -28.46
N GLY A 72 -9.57 -7.87 -27.59
CA GLY A 72 -10.82 -8.61 -27.74
C GLY A 72 -11.73 -8.11 -28.87
N TYR A 73 -11.35 -6.98 -29.50
CA TYR A 73 -12.21 -6.39 -30.52
C TYR A 73 -11.87 -6.93 -31.92
N HIS A 74 -10.59 -6.84 -32.37
CA HIS A 74 -10.19 -7.29 -33.70
C HIS A 74 -8.93 -8.15 -33.70
N GLY A 75 -8.45 -8.58 -32.52
CA GLY A 75 -7.36 -9.54 -32.46
C GLY A 75 -5.95 -8.98 -32.60
N LEU A 76 -5.76 -7.68 -32.44
CA LEU A 76 -4.42 -7.09 -32.44
C LEU A 76 -3.61 -7.70 -31.28
N GLU A 77 -2.38 -8.16 -31.55
CA GLU A 77 -1.50 -8.75 -30.52
C GLU A 77 -0.42 -7.76 -30.13
N MET A 78 -0.26 -7.59 -28.81
CA MET A 78 0.72 -6.67 -28.23
C MET A 78 1.67 -7.45 -27.31
N ASN A 79 2.96 -7.19 -27.43
CA ASN A 79 3.96 -7.86 -26.59
C ASN A 79 4.18 -7.10 -25.27
N CYS A 80 5.06 -7.65 -24.40
CA CYS A 80 5.32 -7.09 -23.08
C CYS A 80 5.95 -5.68 -23.12
N SER A 81 6.53 -5.29 -24.24
CA SER A 81 7.12 -3.96 -24.39
C SER A 81 6.16 -2.92 -24.98
N GLY A 82 4.91 -3.32 -25.22
CA GLY A 82 3.88 -2.42 -25.76
C GLY A 82 3.87 -2.32 -27.27
N LYS A 83 4.65 -3.15 -27.96
CA LYS A 83 4.68 -3.16 -29.44
C LYS A 83 3.63 -4.10 -30.01
N CYS A 84 3.05 -3.70 -31.14
CA CYS A 84 2.14 -4.56 -31.88
C CYS A 84 2.95 -5.60 -32.66
N ASP A 85 2.70 -6.88 -32.40
CA ASP A 85 3.40 -7.98 -33.04
C ASP A 85 2.61 -8.55 -34.22
N SER A 86 1.29 -8.52 -34.17
CA SER A 86 0.46 -9.00 -35.29
C SER A 86 -0.93 -8.37 -35.26
N MET A 87 -1.57 -8.42 -36.40
CA MET A 87 -2.96 -7.99 -36.57
C MET A 87 -3.55 -8.82 -37.72
N PRO A 88 -4.68 -9.48 -37.52
CA PRO A 88 -5.25 -10.31 -38.57
C PRO A 88 -5.42 -9.54 -39.88
N GLY A 89 -4.85 -10.09 -40.96
CA GLY A 89 -4.95 -9.51 -42.30
C GLY A 89 -4.16 -8.23 -42.53
N GLN A 90 -3.28 -7.84 -41.61
CA GLN A 90 -2.56 -6.57 -41.72
C GLN A 90 -1.06 -6.74 -41.50
N ARG A 91 -0.28 -5.85 -42.08
CA ARG A 91 1.14 -5.70 -41.75
C ARG A 91 1.24 -4.67 -40.63
N VAL A 92 1.96 -4.99 -39.56
CA VAL A 92 2.04 -4.13 -38.38
C VAL A 92 3.17 -3.13 -38.38
N ARG A 93 4.01 -3.16 -39.43
CA ARG A 93 5.12 -2.20 -39.54
C ARG A 93 4.59 -0.77 -39.51
N GLY A 94 5.09 0.04 -38.58
CA GLY A 94 4.67 1.42 -38.43
C GLY A 94 3.46 1.62 -37.52
N PHE A 95 2.93 0.55 -36.92
CA PHE A 95 1.87 0.72 -35.92
C PHE A 95 2.44 1.43 -34.70
N PRO A 96 1.65 2.30 -34.06
CA PRO A 96 2.11 2.94 -32.83
C PRO A 96 2.25 1.91 -31.70
N SER A 97 3.23 2.15 -30.82
CA SER A 97 3.43 1.35 -29.61
C SER A 97 2.71 1.98 -28.44
N ASN A 98 2.22 1.15 -27.52
CA ASN A 98 1.77 1.63 -26.22
C ASN A 98 2.95 1.84 -25.29
N ARG A 99 2.83 2.75 -24.36
CA ARG A 99 3.82 2.87 -23.30
C ARG A 99 3.77 1.63 -22.41
N ALA A 100 4.94 1.07 -22.14
CA ALA A 100 5.11 -0.01 -21.18
C ALA A 100 5.77 0.56 -19.92
N TYR A 101 5.46 -0.05 -18.77
CA TYR A 101 5.90 0.45 -17.48
C TYR A 101 6.76 -0.60 -16.80
N PRO A 102 7.85 -0.19 -16.10
CA PRO A 102 8.63 -1.14 -15.32
C PRO A 102 7.78 -1.79 -14.24
N VAL A 103 7.88 -3.12 -14.13
CA VAL A 103 7.14 -3.92 -13.18
C VAL A 103 8.11 -4.90 -12.53
N GLU A 104 7.96 -5.11 -11.23
CA GLU A 104 8.72 -6.12 -10.48
C GLU A 104 7.76 -6.98 -9.66
N GLU A 105 7.96 -8.28 -9.69
CA GLU A 105 7.26 -9.21 -8.81
C GLU A 105 8.20 -9.57 -7.66
N ARG A 106 7.92 -9.04 -6.45
CA ARG A 106 8.83 -9.15 -5.33
C ARG A 106 8.06 -9.12 -4.01
N HIS A 107 8.47 -9.93 -3.06
CA HIS A 107 7.93 -9.94 -1.69
C HIS A 107 6.42 -10.23 -1.61
N GLY A 108 5.89 -10.99 -2.58
CA GLY A 108 4.47 -11.32 -2.60
C GLY A 108 3.57 -10.24 -3.18
N PHE A 109 4.16 -9.23 -3.82
CA PHE A 109 3.43 -8.14 -4.46
C PHE A 109 3.97 -7.89 -5.86
N ILE A 110 3.12 -7.29 -6.69
CA ILE A 110 3.51 -6.81 -8.02
C ILE A 110 3.61 -5.29 -7.91
N TRP A 111 4.81 -4.78 -8.17
CA TRP A 111 5.15 -3.36 -8.04
C TRP A 111 5.23 -2.72 -9.41
N ILE A 112 4.81 -1.46 -9.51
CA ILE A 112 4.86 -0.68 -10.74
C ILE A 112 5.56 0.65 -10.52
N TRP A 113 6.33 1.06 -11.54
CA TRP A 113 6.96 2.38 -11.60
C TRP A 113 6.23 3.20 -12.67
N PRO A 114 5.33 4.10 -12.30
CA PRO A 114 4.51 4.81 -13.30
C PRO A 114 5.20 6.00 -13.98
N GLY A 115 6.41 6.34 -13.55
CA GLY A 115 7.15 7.49 -14.07
C GLY A 115 8.10 7.16 -15.20
N ASP A 116 9.25 7.88 -15.23
CA ASP A 116 10.28 7.73 -16.24
C ASP A 116 10.95 6.35 -16.10
N PRO A 117 10.84 5.46 -17.10
CA PRO A 117 11.40 4.12 -16.97
C PRO A 117 12.93 4.09 -16.85
N ASP A 118 13.62 5.11 -17.35
CA ASP A 118 15.07 5.18 -17.24
C ASP A 118 15.54 5.45 -15.80
N LYS A 119 14.64 5.88 -14.94
CA LYS A 119 14.93 6.13 -13.52
C LYS A 119 14.51 4.97 -12.61
N ALA A 120 13.85 3.96 -13.15
CA ALA A 120 13.38 2.84 -12.34
C ALA A 120 14.55 2.04 -11.78
N ASP A 121 14.57 1.87 -10.48
CA ASP A 121 15.62 1.16 -9.77
C ASP A 121 14.95 0.19 -8.78
N ALA A 122 15.07 -1.09 -9.04
CA ALA A 122 14.42 -2.12 -8.23
C ALA A 122 14.93 -2.14 -6.77
N ASP A 123 16.13 -1.60 -6.53
CA ASP A 123 16.66 -1.52 -5.17
C ASP A 123 15.92 -0.50 -4.30
N LEU A 124 15.07 0.34 -4.92
CA LEU A 124 14.21 1.27 -4.17
C LEU A 124 12.92 0.63 -3.67
N ILE A 125 12.62 -0.62 -4.07
CA ILE A 125 11.48 -1.35 -3.51
C ILE A 125 11.79 -1.68 -2.04
N PRO A 126 10.87 -1.39 -1.11
CA PRO A 126 11.13 -1.68 0.30
C PRO A 126 11.45 -3.14 0.57
N GLU A 127 12.43 -3.38 1.42
CA GLU A 127 12.77 -4.74 1.84
C GLU A 127 11.75 -5.23 2.85
N LEU A 128 11.08 -6.33 2.53
CA LEU A 128 10.10 -6.94 3.43
C LEU A 128 10.72 -8.26 3.95
N HIS A 129 11.44 -8.18 5.05
CA HIS A 129 12.23 -9.29 5.57
C HIS A 129 11.41 -10.54 5.90
N TRP A 130 10.14 -10.34 6.17
CA TRP A 130 9.22 -11.44 6.52
C TRP A 130 8.68 -12.18 5.29
N ALA A 131 8.76 -11.55 4.12
CA ALA A 131 8.22 -12.14 2.90
C ALA A 131 9.11 -13.31 2.46
N ASN A 132 8.48 -14.41 2.08
CA ASN A 132 9.17 -15.63 1.66
C ASN A 132 10.06 -16.24 2.76
N ASN A 133 9.80 -15.87 4.02
CA ASN A 133 10.53 -16.40 5.17
C ASN A 133 9.64 -17.45 5.85
N PRO A 134 10.10 -18.73 5.94
CA PRO A 134 9.25 -19.77 6.53
C PRO A 134 8.97 -19.60 8.02
N ASP A 135 9.72 -18.74 8.70
CA ASP A 135 9.49 -18.44 10.12
C ASP A 135 8.39 -17.38 10.31
N TRP A 136 7.82 -16.87 9.22
CA TRP A 136 6.77 -15.85 9.25
C TRP A 136 5.56 -16.31 8.46
N ALA A 137 4.38 -15.81 8.86
CA ALA A 137 3.14 -15.98 8.10
C ALA A 137 2.56 -14.62 7.79
N TYR A 138 1.86 -14.53 6.69
CA TYR A 138 1.23 -13.29 6.24
C TYR A 138 -0.18 -13.57 5.77
N GLY A 139 -1.12 -12.72 6.14
CA GLY A 139 -2.47 -12.73 5.60
C GLY A 139 -2.93 -11.31 5.39
N GLY A 140 -3.58 -11.04 4.28
CA GLY A 140 -4.02 -9.69 3.97
C GLY A 140 -5.17 -9.65 3.00
N GLY A 141 -5.52 -8.44 2.60
CA GLY A 141 -6.63 -8.20 1.69
C GLY A 141 -6.44 -6.92 0.90
N LEU A 142 -7.51 -6.55 0.22
CA LEU A 142 -7.52 -5.38 -0.65
C LEU A 142 -8.85 -4.67 -0.47
N TYR A 143 -8.81 -3.36 -0.25
CA TYR A 143 -9.98 -2.50 -0.27
C TYR A 143 -9.85 -1.45 -1.36
N HIS A 144 -10.97 -1.10 -1.98
CA HIS A 144 -11.08 0.01 -2.91
C HIS A 144 -11.84 1.12 -2.16
N ILE A 145 -11.15 2.24 -1.90
CA ILE A 145 -11.66 3.27 -0.99
C ILE A 145 -11.79 4.60 -1.74
N GLN A 146 -12.91 5.29 -1.50
CA GLN A 146 -13.21 6.57 -2.14
C GLN A 146 -12.66 7.71 -1.28
N CYS A 147 -11.33 7.79 -1.18
CA CYS A 147 -10.64 8.91 -0.53
C CYS A 147 -9.28 9.14 -1.20
N GLU A 148 -8.76 10.36 -1.08
CA GLU A 148 -7.42 10.66 -1.59
C GLU A 148 -6.36 9.94 -0.74
N TYR A 149 -5.25 9.57 -1.37
CA TYR A 149 -4.24 8.71 -0.73
C TYR A 149 -3.63 9.33 0.53
N ARG A 150 -3.50 10.66 0.58
CA ARG A 150 -2.91 11.33 1.75
C ARG A 150 -3.82 11.29 2.98
N LEU A 151 -5.14 11.17 2.79
CA LEU A 151 -6.06 10.99 3.93
C LEU A 151 -5.80 9.65 4.61
N MET A 152 -5.54 8.60 3.81
CA MET A 152 -5.20 7.29 4.38
C MET A 152 -3.85 7.35 5.10
N ILE A 153 -2.86 8.06 4.52
CA ILE A 153 -1.56 8.24 5.18
C ILE A 153 -1.73 8.98 6.50
N ASP A 154 -2.53 10.05 6.52
CA ASP A 154 -2.82 10.79 7.76
C ASP A 154 -3.40 9.87 8.83
N ASN A 155 -4.36 9.01 8.43
CA ASN A 155 -5.01 8.07 9.34
C ASN A 155 -3.99 7.06 9.90
N LEU A 156 -3.20 6.44 9.02
CA LEU A 156 -2.23 5.41 9.43
C LEU A 156 -1.09 5.97 10.28
N MET A 157 -0.76 7.25 10.10
CA MET A 157 0.31 7.89 10.87
C MET A 157 -0.20 8.58 12.14
N ASP A 158 -1.49 8.40 12.46
CA ASP A 158 -2.14 8.97 13.63
C ASP A 158 -2.49 7.85 14.62
N LEU A 159 -1.88 7.90 15.80
CA LEU A 159 -2.16 6.92 16.86
C LEU A 159 -3.21 7.40 17.85
N THR A 160 -3.83 8.57 17.59
CA THR A 160 -4.78 9.16 18.56
C THR A 160 -6.24 8.81 18.25
N HIS A 161 -6.55 8.38 17.03
CA HIS A 161 -7.94 8.07 16.67
C HIS A 161 -8.44 6.74 17.23
N GLU A 162 -7.52 5.87 17.67
CA GLU A 162 -7.85 4.48 18.03
C GLU A 162 -8.93 4.34 19.10
N THR A 163 -8.93 5.17 20.11
CA THR A 163 -9.91 5.06 21.20
C THR A 163 -11.32 5.50 20.76
N TYR A 164 -11.40 6.21 19.65
CA TYR A 164 -12.69 6.68 19.13
C TYR A 164 -13.18 5.86 17.94
N VAL A 165 -12.38 5.77 16.88
CA VAL A 165 -12.76 5.01 15.68
C VAL A 165 -12.79 3.52 15.99
N HIS A 166 -11.81 3.03 16.75
CA HIS A 166 -11.66 1.60 17.05
C HIS A 166 -12.07 1.24 18.48
N ALA A 167 -13.04 1.98 19.03
CA ALA A 167 -13.47 1.78 20.42
C ALA A 167 -13.95 0.37 20.71
N SER A 168 -14.50 -0.31 19.70
CA SER A 168 -15.04 -1.67 19.87
C SER A 168 -14.04 -2.78 19.55
N SER A 169 -12.84 -2.46 19.08
CA SER A 169 -11.89 -3.47 18.62
C SER A 169 -10.54 -3.41 19.37
N ILE A 170 -9.70 -2.43 19.04
CA ILE A 170 -8.33 -2.37 19.58
C ILE A 170 -8.11 -1.21 20.55
N GLY A 171 -9.07 -0.30 20.70
CA GLY A 171 -8.94 0.82 21.63
C GLY A 171 -8.92 0.35 23.08
N GLN A 172 -8.18 1.08 23.93
CA GLN A 172 -8.19 0.87 25.38
C GLN A 172 -7.83 2.20 26.07
N PRO A 173 -8.29 2.41 27.31
CA PRO A 173 -8.08 3.73 27.95
C PRO A 173 -6.62 4.13 28.09
N GLU A 174 -5.71 3.19 28.30
CA GLU A 174 -4.28 3.46 28.47
C GLU A 174 -3.66 4.12 27.24
N ILE A 175 -4.28 3.97 26.07
CA ILE A 175 -3.81 4.61 24.83
C ILE A 175 -3.82 6.13 24.97
N GLU A 176 -4.86 6.70 25.60
CA GLU A 176 -4.98 8.15 25.76
C GLU A 176 -3.92 8.73 26.68
N GLU A 177 -3.39 7.92 27.59
CA GLU A 177 -2.40 8.38 28.58
C GLU A 177 -0.99 8.43 28.00
N ALA A 178 -0.75 7.72 26.91
CA ALA A 178 0.58 7.61 26.28
C ALA A 178 0.66 8.52 25.06
N ALA A 179 1.31 9.67 25.19
CA ALA A 179 1.43 10.61 24.08
C ALA A 179 2.33 10.04 22.98
N PRO A 180 1.90 10.07 21.71
CA PRO A 180 2.75 9.62 20.62
C PRO A 180 3.87 10.60 20.34
N GLU A 181 4.99 10.09 19.82
CA GLU A 181 6.14 10.90 19.41
C GLU A 181 6.33 10.75 17.90
N THR A 182 6.76 11.83 17.25
CA THR A 182 7.03 11.83 15.82
C THR A 182 8.50 12.18 15.58
N ALA A 183 9.16 11.41 14.74
CA ALA A 183 10.54 11.65 14.32
C ALA A 183 10.63 11.55 12.80
N VAL A 184 11.54 12.32 12.20
CA VAL A 184 11.79 12.29 10.76
C VAL A 184 13.26 11.88 10.57
N ASN A 185 13.48 10.89 9.69
CA ASN A 185 14.79 10.36 9.40
C ASN A 185 14.93 10.25 7.88
N GLY A 186 15.44 11.30 7.24
CA GLY A 186 15.54 11.36 5.78
C GLY A 186 14.16 11.39 5.13
N SER A 187 13.81 10.33 4.42
CA SER A 187 12.51 10.19 3.75
C SER A 187 11.54 9.30 4.53
N GLU A 188 11.89 8.97 5.78
CA GLU A 188 11.07 8.16 6.65
C GLU A 188 10.47 9.04 7.76
N VAL A 189 9.19 8.81 8.07
CA VAL A 189 8.53 9.43 9.23
C VAL A 189 8.13 8.30 10.17
N ILE A 190 8.44 8.46 11.44
CA ILE A 190 8.11 7.47 12.47
C ILE A 190 7.21 8.15 13.51
N THR A 191 6.01 7.59 13.70
CA THR A 191 5.13 7.95 14.81
C THR A 191 5.04 6.74 15.74
N SER A 192 5.36 6.94 17.00
CA SER A 192 5.44 5.80 17.93
C SER A 192 4.84 6.12 19.27
N ARG A 193 4.42 5.08 19.96
CA ARG A 193 3.88 5.13 21.31
C ARG A 193 4.25 3.84 22.04
N GLU A 194 4.65 3.98 23.28
CA GLU A 194 4.90 2.83 24.15
C GLU A 194 4.07 3.00 25.43
N MET A 195 3.50 1.89 25.88
CA MET A 195 2.70 1.83 27.12
C MET A 195 3.32 0.78 28.02
N GLU A 196 3.64 1.17 29.24
CA GLU A 196 4.32 0.28 30.16
C GLU A 196 3.39 -0.24 31.24
N ASN A 197 3.56 -1.51 31.58
CA ASN A 197 2.95 -2.15 32.74
C ASN A 197 1.42 -2.01 32.74
N ILE A 198 0.79 -2.40 31.60
CA ILE A 198 -0.66 -2.34 31.40
C ILE A 198 -1.22 -3.75 31.21
N SER A 199 -2.56 -3.88 31.27
CA SER A 199 -3.21 -5.13 30.91
C SER A 199 -3.23 -5.27 29.38
N ALA A 200 -2.99 -6.47 28.88
CA ALA A 200 -3.05 -6.73 27.45
C ALA A 200 -4.52 -6.69 26.99
N PRO A 201 -4.83 -6.00 25.87
CA PRO A 201 -6.20 -6.07 25.34
C PRO A 201 -6.47 -7.45 24.72
N PRO A 202 -7.75 -7.78 24.43
CA PRO A 202 -8.12 -9.15 24.03
C PRO A 202 -7.34 -9.74 22.87
N PHE A 203 -7.07 -8.95 21.83
CA PHE A 203 -6.30 -9.45 20.69
C PHE A 203 -4.91 -9.93 21.15
N TRP A 204 -4.24 -9.12 21.96
CA TRP A 204 -2.88 -9.45 22.41
C TRP A 204 -2.86 -10.53 23.49
N GLN A 205 -3.94 -10.64 24.29
CA GLN A 205 -4.09 -11.80 25.17
C GLN A 205 -4.11 -13.10 24.36
N ALA A 206 -4.90 -13.11 23.28
CA ALA A 206 -4.98 -14.28 22.40
C ALA A 206 -3.64 -14.58 21.73
N ALA A 207 -2.91 -13.55 21.32
CA ALA A 207 -1.60 -13.72 20.70
C ALA A 207 -0.57 -14.29 21.70
N LEU A 208 -0.59 -13.81 22.95
CA LEU A 208 0.29 -14.35 24.00
C LEU A 208 -0.02 -15.82 24.25
N ARG A 209 -1.30 -16.19 24.41
CA ARG A 209 -1.69 -17.60 24.57
C ARG A 209 -1.24 -18.44 23.39
N GLY A 210 -1.41 -17.90 22.17
CA GLY A 210 -0.97 -18.60 20.97
C GLY A 210 0.51 -18.84 20.94
N ASN A 211 1.30 -18.01 21.62
CA ASN A 211 2.74 -18.14 21.72
C ASN A 211 3.19 -18.90 22.99
N GLY A 212 2.23 -19.49 23.72
CA GLY A 212 2.53 -20.25 24.93
C GLY A 212 2.87 -19.39 26.14
N LEU A 213 2.45 -18.12 26.13
CA LEU A 213 2.79 -17.17 27.19
C LEU A 213 1.56 -16.84 28.04
N ALA A 214 1.80 -16.51 29.32
CA ALA A 214 0.74 -16.05 30.20
C ALA A 214 0.16 -14.75 29.66
N ASP A 215 -1.20 -14.65 29.69
CA ASP A 215 -1.93 -13.51 29.15
C ASP A 215 -2.58 -12.66 30.24
N ASP A 216 -2.46 -13.07 31.51
CA ASP A 216 -3.07 -12.40 32.65
C ASP A 216 -2.07 -11.62 33.50
N VAL A 217 -0.88 -11.39 32.99
CA VAL A 217 0.19 -10.63 33.64
C VAL A 217 0.35 -9.29 32.96
N PRO A 218 0.89 -8.27 33.63
CA PRO A 218 1.13 -6.97 32.99
C PRO A 218 2.08 -7.06 31.81
N VAL A 219 1.85 -6.20 30.83
CA VAL A 219 2.66 -6.16 29.60
C VAL A 219 3.13 -4.73 29.32
N ASP A 220 4.18 -4.63 28.54
CA ASP A 220 4.54 -3.41 27.83
C ASP A 220 4.02 -3.55 26.40
N ARG A 221 3.39 -2.51 25.90
CA ARG A 221 2.79 -2.50 24.55
C ARG A 221 3.41 -1.39 23.72
N TRP A 222 3.62 -1.65 22.42
CA TRP A 222 4.21 -0.66 21.52
C TRP A 222 3.43 -0.60 20.21
N GLN A 223 3.49 0.58 19.60
CA GLN A 223 3.00 0.86 18.25
C GLN A 223 4.01 1.79 17.60
N ILE A 224 4.59 1.36 16.47
CA ILE A 224 5.62 2.12 15.76
C ILE A 224 5.24 2.16 14.29
N CYS A 225 4.69 3.29 13.85
CA CYS A 225 4.23 3.49 12.47
C CYS A 225 5.35 4.13 11.66
N ARG A 226 5.75 3.48 10.57
CA ARG A 226 6.84 3.95 9.69
C ARG A 226 6.29 4.24 8.31
N PHE A 227 6.29 5.51 7.92
CA PHE A 227 5.94 5.95 6.57
C PHE A 227 7.22 6.05 5.73
N THR A 228 7.13 5.54 4.50
CA THR A 228 8.15 5.77 3.48
C THR A 228 7.49 6.07 2.14
N UNK A 229 7.98 6.87 1.24
CA UNK A 229 7.60 7.23 0.31
C UNK A 229 7.40 6.30 -0.31
N PRO A 230 6.51 6.26 -1.36
CA PRO A 230 5.58 7.40 -1.57
C PRO A 230 4.33 7.28 -0.70
N SER A 231 3.97 6.09 -0.31
CA SER A 231 2.70 5.85 0.36
C SER A 231 2.69 4.47 1.04
N HIS A 232 3.83 4.07 1.57
CA HIS A 232 3.97 2.79 2.27
C HIS A 232 4.02 3.06 3.77
N VAL A 233 3.19 2.33 4.53
CA VAL A 233 3.23 2.40 5.99
C VAL A 233 3.37 0.98 6.53
N LEU A 234 4.37 0.78 7.37
CA LEU A 234 4.57 -0.47 8.10
C LEU A 234 4.44 -0.15 9.59
N ILE A 235 3.63 -0.92 10.30
CA ILE A 235 3.39 -0.65 11.72
C ILE A 235 3.86 -1.85 12.55
N GLU A 236 4.89 -1.65 13.33
CA GLU A 236 5.37 -2.65 14.28
C GLU A 236 4.50 -2.56 15.54
N VAL A 237 3.85 -3.65 15.89
CA VAL A 237 2.93 -3.70 17.04
C VAL A 237 3.21 -4.94 17.88
N GLY A 238 2.93 -4.84 19.17
CA GLY A 238 3.10 -6.01 20.01
C GLY A 238 2.99 -5.74 21.49
N VAL A 239 3.09 -6.81 22.23
CA VAL A 239 3.18 -6.79 23.71
C VAL A 239 4.30 -7.71 24.15
N ALA A 240 4.93 -7.38 25.28
CA ALA A 240 5.88 -8.25 25.96
C ALA A 240 5.55 -8.23 27.44
N HIS A 241 5.84 -9.31 28.15
CA HIS A 241 5.70 -9.31 29.62
C HIS A 241 6.48 -8.11 30.18
N ALA A 242 5.85 -7.36 31.08
CA ALA A 242 6.37 -6.08 31.58
C ALA A 242 7.78 -6.22 32.16
N GLY A 243 8.60 -5.20 31.93
CA GLY A 243 9.96 -5.15 32.47
C GLY A 243 11.00 -5.86 31.63
N ASN A 244 10.68 -6.31 30.41
CA ASN A 244 11.60 -7.05 29.55
C ASN A 244 12.09 -6.25 28.33
N GLY A 245 11.83 -4.95 28.31
CA GLY A 245 12.34 -4.08 27.24
C GLY A 245 11.38 -3.70 26.15
N GLY A 246 10.11 -4.03 26.30
CA GLY A 246 9.07 -3.65 25.33
C GLY A 246 9.35 -4.17 23.93
N ALA A 247 9.46 -3.30 22.94
CA ALA A 247 9.71 -3.68 21.54
C ALA A 247 11.06 -4.37 21.36
N LYS A 248 11.97 -4.21 22.30
CA LYS A 248 13.29 -4.86 22.26
C LYS A 248 13.33 -6.16 23.09
N ALA A 249 12.20 -6.58 23.66
CA ALA A 249 12.14 -7.78 24.48
C ALA A 249 12.51 -9.02 23.68
N PRO A 250 13.11 -10.05 24.33
CA PRO A 250 13.36 -11.32 23.65
C PRO A 250 12.08 -11.97 23.13
N ALA A 251 12.21 -12.77 22.08
CA ALA A 251 11.07 -13.42 21.42
C ALA A 251 10.28 -14.34 22.36
N ASP A 252 10.93 -14.91 23.37
CA ASP A 252 10.29 -15.85 24.29
C ASP A 252 9.43 -15.21 25.37
N VAL A 253 9.33 -13.88 25.42
CA VAL A 253 8.46 -13.17 26.35
C VAL A 253 7.53 -12.17 25.64
N ARG A 254 7.42 -12.27 24.31
CA ARG A 254 6.60 -11.31 23.56
C ARG A 254 5.76 -11.97 22.47
N ALA A 255 4.74 -11.24 22.04
CA ALA A 255 3.97 -11.55 20.83
C ALA A 255 3.92 -10.25 20.01
N SER A 256 4.35 -10.32 18.76
CA SER A 256 4.45 -9.11 17.92
C SER A 256 4.13 -9.40 16.47
N SER A 257 3.84 -8.35 15.74
CA SER A 257 3.44 -8.43 14.34
C SER A 257 3.87 -7.17 13.60
N ILE A 258 3.83 -7.25 12.28
CA ILE A 258 4.01 -6.09 11.41
C ILE A 258 2.71 -5.93 10.61
N VAL A 259 2.03 -4.82 10.82
CA VAL A 259 0.89 -4.45 9.99
C VAL A 259 1.45 -3.81 8.73
N VAL A 260 0.94 -4.25 7.58
CA VAL A 260 1.45 -3.85 6.27
C VAL A 260 0.36 -3.06 5.57
N ASP A 261 0.68 -1.84 5.13
CA ASP A 261 -0.28 -0.92 4.52
C ASP A 261 0.37 -0.28 3.30
N PHE A 262 -0.07 -0.72 2.09
CA PHE A 262 0.42 -0.14 0.83
C PHE A 262 -0.75 0.51 0.11
N ILE A 263 -0.58 1.77 -0.27
CA ILE A 263 -1.65 2.59 -0.86
C ILE A 263 -1.31 2.96 -2.29
N UNK A 264 -2.03 2.75 -3.33
CA UNK A 264 -1.85 3.01 -4.39
C UNK A 264 -2.65 3.85 -4.77
N PRO A 265 -2.49 5.01 -5.06
CA PRO A 265 -3.46 5.97 -5.59
C PRO A 265 -4.08 5.49 -6.90
N GLU A 266 -5.37 5.48 -6.97
CA GLU A 266 -6.10 5.21 -8.22
C GLU A 266 -6.34 6.52 -8.97
N SER A 267 -6.97 7.47 -8.29
CA SER A 267 -7.32 8.76 -8.83
C SER A 267 -7.11 9.84 -7.78
N ASP A 268 -7.50 11.07 -8.08
CA ASP A 268 -7.41 12.17 -7.14
C ASP A 268 -8.20 11.93 -5.85
N THR A 269 -9.21 11.05 -5.90
CA THR A 269 -10.12 10.83 -4.76
C THR A 269 -10.44 9.36 -4.53
N SER A 270 -9.59 8.46 -5.01
CA SER A 270 -9.78 7.02 -4.76
C SER A 270 -8.44 6.30 -4.68
N ILE A 271 -8.42 5.21 -3.93
CA ILE A 271 -7.21 4.43 -3.70
C ILE A 271 -7.49 2.93 -3.75
N TRP A 272 -6.44 2.16 -4.07
CA TRP A 272 -6.34 0.73 -3.79
C TRP A 272 -5.53 0.58 -2.51
N TYR A 273 -6.09 -0.10 -1.52
CA TYR A 273 -5.47 -0.23 -0.21
C TYR A 273 -5.15 -1.70 0.06
N PHE A 274 -3.87 -2.05 -0.03
CA PHE A 274 -3.37 -3.40 0.24
C PHE A 274 -2.95 -3.44 1.71
N TRP A 275 -3.64 -4.28 2.49
CA TRP A 275 -3.41 -4.35 3.92
C TRP A 275 -3.15 -5.79 4.33
N GLY A 276 -2.43 -5.96 5.44
CA GLY A 276 -2.18 -7.29 5.96
C GLY A 276 -1.41 -7.26 7.26
N MET A 277 -1.17 -8.45 7.78
CA MET A 277 -0.39 -8.62 9.00
C MET A 277 0.59 -9.79 8.83
N ALA A 278 1.86 -9.50 9.10
CA ALA A 278 2.92 -10.51 9.16
C ALA A 278 3.21 -10.81 10.62
N ARG A 279 3.39 -12.11 10.95
CA ARG A 279 3.70 -12.53 12.32
C ARG A 279 4.75 -13.62 12.33
N ASN A 280 5.51 -13.71 13.42
CA ASN A 280 6.56 -14.71 13.57
C ASN A 280 6.23 -15.76 14.65
N PHE A 281 4.97 -15.88 15.05
CA PHE A 281 4.53 -16.92 15.96
C PHE A 281 3.50 -17.80 15.25
N LYS A 282 3.60 -19.11 15.46
CA LYS A 282 2.74 -20.12 14.82
C LYS A 282 2.59 -19.89 13.31
N PRO A 283 3.71 -19.74 12.58
CA PRO A 283 3.61 -19.39 11.15
C PRO A 283 2.93 -20.47 10.30
N GLU A 284 2.93 -21.72 10.76
CA GLU A 284 2.31 -22.84 10.05
C GLU A 284 0.79 -22.94 10.28
N ASP A 285 0.24 -22.14 11.19
CA ASP A 285 -1.18 -22.22 11.55
C ASP A 285 -2.04 -21.37 10.61
N GLN A 286 -2.55 -21.99 9.54
CA GLN A 286 -3.35 -21.28 8.53
C GLN A 286 -4.68 -20.78 9.11
N ALA A 287 -5.29 -21.53 10.02
CA ALA A 287 -6.55 -21.11 10.65
C ALA A 287 -6.32 -19.82 11.45
N LEU A 288 -5.19 -19.69 12.13
CA LEU A 288 -4.83 -18.46 12.85
C LEU A 288 -4.61 -17.30 11.87
N THR A 289 -3.94 -17.55 10.76
CA THR A 289 -3.75 -16.53 9.70
C THR A 289 -5.10 -16.00 9.22
N ASP A 290 -6.04 -16.90 8.94
CA ASP A 290 -7.37 -16.52 8.46
C ASP A 290 -8.14 -15.71 9.51
N LYS A 291 -8.03 -16.10 10.78
CA LYS A 291 -8.70 -15.41 11.88
C LYS A 291 -8.15 -14.01 12.08
N ILE A 292 -6.82 -13.86 12.04
CA ILE A 292 -6.15 -12.55 12.16
C ILE A 292 -6.57 -11.66 10.98
N ARG A 293 -6.55 -12.22 9.77
CA ARG A 293 -6.95 -11.49 8.56
C ARG A 293 -8.39 -10.97 8.68
N GLU A 294 -9.30 -11.82 9.13
CA GLU A 294 -10.71 -11.43 9.32
C GLU A 294 -10.84 -10.31 10.35
N GLY A 295 -10.18 -10.45 11.49
CA GLY A 295 -10.21 -9.44 12.54
C GLY A 295 -9.63 -8.11 12.11
N GLN A 296 -8.49 -8.14 11.42
CA GLN A 296 -7.83 -6.93 10.93
C GLN A 296 -8.69 -6.24 9.87
N GLY A 297 -9.30 -7.01 8.98
CA GLY A 297 -10.21 -6.45 7.97
C GLY A 297 -11.32 -5.63 8.60
N LYS A 298 -11.91 -6.15 9.68
CA LYS A 298 -12.98 -5.43 10.40
C LYS A 298 -12.48 -4.13 11.02
N ILE A 299 -11.25 -4.14 11.56
CA ILE A 299 -10.65 -2.92 12.12
C ILE A 299 -10.52 -1.85 11.03
N PHE A 300 -10.00 -2.23 9.87
CA PHE A 300 -9.84 -1.28 8.77
C PHE A 300 -11.19 -0.82 8.21
N GLU A 301 -12.22 -1.67 8.23
CA GLU A 301 -13.56 -1.23 7.81
C GLU A 301 -14.09 -0.07 8.65
N GLU A 302 -13.70 0.00 9.92
CA GLU A 302 -14.08 1.13 10.79
C GLU A 302 -13.51 2.44 10.27
N ASP A 303 -12.29 2.42 9.71
CA ASP A 303 -11.66 3.60 9.12
C ASP A 303 -12.30 4.00 7.79
N LEU A 304 -12.72 3.03 6.99
CA LEU A 304 -13.23 3.29 5.64
C LEU A 304 -14.41 4.25 5.67
N GLU A 305 -15.37 4.01 6.53
CA GLU A 305 -16.56 4.85 6.64
C GLU A 305 -16.16 6.29 6.95
N MET A 306 -15.25 6.46 7.90
CA MET A 306 -14.79 7.79 8.32
C MET A 306 -14.04 8.50 7.19
N LEU A 307 -13.11 7.82 6.54
CA LEU A 307 -12.29 8.40 5.48
C LEU A 307 -13.12 8.80 4.26
N GLU A 308 -14.05 7.95 3.86
CA GLU A 308 -14.92 8.27 2.71
C GLU A 308 -15.85 9.44 3.02
N ALA A 309 -16.40 9.48 4.24
CA ALA A 309 -17.23 10.61 4.67
C ALA A 309 -16.41 11.90 4.75
N GLN A 310 -15.19 11.82 5.27
CA GLN A 310 -14.25 12.94 5.31
C GLN A 310 -14.00 13.48 3.89
N GLN A 311 -13.71 12.58 2.95
CA GLN A 311 -13.46 12.97 1.56
C GLN A 311 -14.66 13.70 0.96
N ARG A 312 -15.87 13.20 1.19
CA ARG A 312 -17.08 13.85 0.69
C ARG A 312 -17.22 15.27 1.25
N ASN A 313 -16.92 15.46 2.54
CA ASN A 313 -16.99 16.78 3.14
C ASN A 313 -15.93 17.74 2.57
N LEU A 314 -14.70 17.25 2.37
CA LEU A 314 -13.64 18.08 1.81
C LEU A 314 -13.97 18.53 0.38
N LEU A 315 -14.63 17.68 -0.40
CA LEU A 315 -15.07 18.05 -1.75
C LEU A 315 -16.23 19.05 -1.71
N ARG A 316 -17.12 18.90 -0.72
CA ARG A 316 -18.29 19.79 -0.56
C ARG A 316 -17.88 21.17 -0.08
N TYR A 317 -16.84 21.27 0.73
CA TYR A 317 -16.40 22.53 1.34
C TYR A 317 -14.90 22.76 1.09
N PRO A 318 -14.50 22.93 -0.18
CA PRO A 318 -13.07 22.93 -0.54
C PRO A 318 -12.29 24.15 0.01
N ASP A 319 -13.00 25.22 0.37
CA ASP A 319 -12.35 26.45 0.83
C ASP A 319 -12.23 26.53 2.36
N ARG A 320 -12.73 25.52 3.07
CA ARG A 320 -12.62 25.54 4.53
C ARG A 320 -11.20 25.26 4.99
N GLN A 321 -10.68 26.08 5.87
CA GLN A 321 -9.38 25.84 6.49
C GLN A 321 -9.55 24.87 7.66
N LEU A 322 -8.71 23.84 7.67
CA LEU A 322 -8.75 22.83 8.72
C LEU A 322 -7.85 23.22 9.88
N LEU A 323 -8.29 22.91 11.09
CA LEU A 323 -7.51 23.11 12.30
C LEU A 323 -6.29 22.18 12.28
N LYS A 324 -5.13 22.69 12.68
CA LYS A 324 -3.90 21.90 12.77
C LYS A 324 -3.56 21.71 14.25
N LEU A 325 -3.37 20.46 14.64
CA LEU A 325 -3.11 20.08 16.02
C LEU A 325 -1.78 19.36 16.15
N ASN A 326 -1.23 19.34 17.34
CA ASN A 326 0.05 18.65 17.58
C ASN A 326 -0.04 17.16 17.28
N ILE A 327 -1.22 16.55 17.43
CA ILE A 327 -1.44 15.14 17.16
C ILE A 327 -1.32 14.79 15.69
N ASP A 328 -1.36 15.79 14.79
CA ASP A 328 -1.27 15.58 13.35
C ASP A 328 0.18 15.42 12.84
N GLY A 329 1.16 15.43 13.74
CA GLY A 329 2.58 15.50 13.38
C GLY A 329 3.03 14.47 12.36
N GLY A 330 2.63 13.22 12.50
CA GLY A 330 3.02 12.15 11.58
C GLY A 330 2.55 12.41 10.15
N GLY A 331 1.26 12.69 10.00
CA GLY A 331 0.68 12.99 8.68
C GLY A 331 1.28 14.25 8.06
N VAL A 332 1.47 15.30 8.87
CA VAL A 332 2.06 16.57 8.38
C VAL A 332 3.46 16.31 7.82
N GLN A 333 4.29 15.55 8.52
CA GLN A 333 5.65 15.29 8.04
C GLN A 333 5.65 14.39 6.79
N ALA A 334 4.76 13.40 6.74
CA ALA A 334 4.62 12.56 5.53
C ALA A 334 4.22 13.42 4.33
N ARG A 335 3.24 14.32 4.49
CA ARG A 335 2.82 15.24 3.43
C ARG A 335 3.97 16.14 2.96
N ARG A 336 4.81 16.62 3.88
CA ARG A 336 5.98 17.44 3.53
C ARG A 336 6.96 16.66 2.64
N ILE A 337 7.16 15.38 2.93
CA ILE A 337 8.04 14.54 2.11
C ILE A 337 7.42 14.37 0.72
N ILE A 338 6.13 14.09 0.63
CA ILE A 338 5.43 13.95 -0.65
C ILE A 338 5.53 15.25 -1.45
N ASP A 339 5.28 16.40 -0.82
CA ASP A 339 5.34 17.71 -1.49
C ASP A 339 6.75 17.99 -2.02
N ARG A 340 7.78 17.61 -1.26
CA ARG A 340 9.18 17.77 -1.70
C ARG A 340 9.45 16.94 -2.96
N ILE A 341 9.03 15.67 -2.95
CA ILE A 341 9.23 14.77 -4.10
C ILE A 341 8.52 15.33 -5.34
N LEU A 342 7.27 15.79 -5.16
CA LEU A 342 6.51 16.37 -6.27
C LEU A 342 7.20 17.59 -6.86
N LYS A 343 7.78 18.46 -6.02
CA LYS A 343 8.54 19.63 -6.49
C LYS A 343 9.80 19.21 -7.24
N GLU A 344 10.50 18.20 -6.74
CA GLU A 344 11.72 17.70 -7.38
C GLU A 344 11.38 17.11 -8.76
N GLU A 345 10.33 16.32 -8.87
CA GLU A 345 9.91 15.76 -10.15
C GLU A 345 9.50 16.83 -11.15
N GLN A 346 8.83 17.91 -10.69
CA GLN A 346 8.47 19.03 -11.55
C GLN A 346 9.70 19.75 -12.09
N ALA A 347 10.70 19.98 -11.24
CA ALA A 347 11.93 20.67 -11.63
C ALA A 347 12.73 19.89 -12.67
N GLU A 348 12.58 18.57 -12.71
CA GLU A 348 13.29 17.70 -13.65
C GLU A 348 12.57 17.57 -15.01
N GLN A 349 11.29 17.98 -15.10
CA GLN A 349 10.57 17.94 -16.37
C GLN A 349 11.15 18.99 -17.32
N PRO A 350 11.40 18.65 -18.61
CA PRO A 350 11.87 19.64 -19.57
C PRO A 350 10.85 20.77 -19.67
N GLN A 351 11.35 22.01 -19.60
CA GLN A 351 10.49 23.17 -19.88
C GLN A 351 10.05 23.06 -21.34
N GLU A 352 8.74 22.89 -21.56
CA GLU A 352 8.21 23.00 -22.91
C GLU A 352 8.58 24.38 -23.44
N ALA A 353 9.36 24.39 -24.51
CA ALA A 353 9.70 25.66 -25.15
C ALA A 353 8.40 26.33 -25.56
N THR A 354 8.12 27.47 -24.97
CA THR A 354 7.02 28.32 -25.44
C THR A 354 7.39 28.78 -26.83
N ALA A 355 6.77 28.18 -27.85
CA ALA A 355 6.86 28.62 -29.23
C ALA A 355 5.88 29.77 -29.45
#